data_32e08edb2ef6b0234323fc23ebcfea0e
#
_entry.id   32e08edb2ef6b0234323fc23ebcfea0e
#
_cell.length_a   1.000
_cell.length_b   1.000
_cell.length_c   1.000
_cell.angle_alpha   90.00
_cell.angle_beta   90.00
_cell.angle_gamma   90.00
#
_symmetry.space_group_name_H-M   'P 1'
#
loop_
_entity.id
_entity.type
_entity.pdbx_description
1 polymer ?
#
loop_
_entity_poly.entity_id
_entity_poly.type
_entity_poly.pdbx_seq_one_letter_code
_entity_poly.pdbx_strand_id
1 'polypeptide(L)'
;LHTAYRRQRQMCIRDSLYRGCYFLKKDEIEKVRKTILINGALNAKIVGQKAATIAEMAGVTVPAETKILIGEVESVDISEEFAHEKLSPVLAMYKAKNFDDAVAKAAQLVADGGYGHTSSLYINVNETEKMDKFEATMKTCRILINTPSSQGGIGDLYNFKLAPSLTLGCGSWGGNSVSENVGVKHLLNTKTVAERRENMLWMRTPEKVYFKKGCMPVALDELGTVMGKKRCFIVTDSFLYKNGYTKPIEDKLDQMGIVHTCFSDVAPDPSLASAKAGAKAMTAFEPDCIIALGGGSAMDAAKIMWVMYEHPDVDFSDMAMDFMDIRKRVYTFPKMGEKAYFIAVPTSAGTGSE
;
A
#
# COMPACT_ATOMS: atom_id res chain seq x y z
N LEU A 1 -31.79 12.24 28.74
CA LEU A 1 -31.20 11.43 27.62
C LEU A 1 -32.19 10.34 27.16
N HIS A 2 -32.71 9.47 28.04
CA HIS A 2 -33.63 8.38 27.65
C HIS A 2 -34.92 8.85 26.95
N THR A 3 -35.45 10.01 27.29
CA THR A 3 -36.70 10.56 26.70
C THR A 3 -36.46 11.10 25.28
N ALA A 4 -35.31 11.65 25.00
CA ALA A 4 -34.97 12.17 23.65
C ALA A 4 -34.81 11.03 22.64
N TYR A 5 -34.12 9.95 23.01
CA TYR A 5 -33.98 8.74 22.18
C TYR A 5 -35.33 8.05 21.89
N ARG A 6 -36.24 7.98 22.88
CA ARG A 6 -37.59 7.46 22.65
C ARG A 6 -38.38 8.29 21.65
N ARG A 7 -38.29 9.62 21.72
CA ARG A 7 -38.99 10.54 20.80
C ARG A 7 -38.45 10.40 19.37
N GLN A 8 -37.14 10.35 19.22
CA GLN A 8 -36.51 10.19 17.90
C GLN A 8 -36.86 8.86 17.26
N ARG A 9 -36.88 7.76 18.02
CA ARG A 9 -37.31 6.45 17.53
C ARG A 9 -38.78 6.44 17.11
N GLN A 10 -39.67 7.07 17.87
CA GLN A 10 -41.08 7.18 17.50
C GLN A 10 -41.27 8.03 16.25
N MET A 11 -40.45 9.05 16.03
CA MET A 11 -40.49 9.84 14.79
C MET A 11 -40.07 8.98 13.58
N CYS A 12 -39.01 8.22 13.67
CA CYS A 12 -38.54 7.35 12.57
C CYS A 12 -39.59 6.29 12.21
N ILE A 13 -40.19 5.64 13.21
CA ILE A 13 -41.27 4.65 12.97
C ILE A 13 -42.48 5.30 12.30
N ARG A 14 -42.89 6.48 12.80
CA ARG A 14 -44.04 7.21 12.23
C ARG A 14 -43.78 7.66 10.80
N ASP A 15 -42.59 8.15 10.51
CA ASP A 15 -42.21 8.56 9.16
C ASP A 15 -42.14 7.36 8.21
N SER A 16 -41.64 6.23 8.65
CA SER A 16 -41.64 4.98 7.90
C SER A 16 -43.07 4.49 7.58
N LEU A 17 -43.96 4.53 8.55
CA LEU A 17 -45.39 4.17 8.33
C LEU A 17 -46.02 5.10 7.30
N TYR A 18 -45.80 6.41 7.41
CA TYR A 18 -46.33 7.39 6.45
C TYR A 18 -45.80 7.13 5.03
N ARG A 19 -44.60 6.57 4.89
CA ARG A 19 -43.97 6.25 3.60
C ARG A 19 -44.34 4.88 3.04
N GLY A 20 -45.26 4.17 3.68
CA GLY A 20 -45.77 2.87 3.23
C GLY A 20 -44.97 1.65 3.75
N CYS A 21 -44.24 1.79 4.84
CA CYS A 21 -43.69 0.65 5.52
C CYS A 21 -44.72 0.02 6.46
N TYR A 22 -44.74 -1.30 6.54
CA TYR A 22 -45.55 -2.07 7.48
C TYR A 22 -44.65 -2.80 8.49
N PHE A 23 -44.82 -2.50 9.77
CA PHE A 23 -44.12 -3.18 10.84
C PHE A 23 -44.86 -4.45 11.22
N LEU A 24 -44.23 -5.59 10.98
CA LEU A 24 -44.81 -6.91 11.29
C LEU A 24 -45.00 -7.07 12.80
N LYS A 25 -46.12 -7.62 13.19
CA LYS A 25 -46.37 -8.06 14.56
C LYS A 25 -45.62 -9.37 14.85
N LYS A 26 -45.48 -9.74 16.11
CA LYS A 26 -44.72 -10.95 16.52
C LYS A 26 -45.19 -12.23 15.83
N ASP A 27 -46.49 -12.43 15.73
CA ASP A 27 -47.08 -13.58 15.03
C ASP A 27 -46.91 -13.51 13.50
N GLU A 28 -46.91 -12.32 12.96
CA GLU A 28 -46.71 -12.10 11.53
C GLU A 28 -45.23 -12.29 11.13
N ILE A 29 -44.29 -11.96 12.03
CA ILE A 29 -42.86 -12.24 11.83
C ILE A 29 -42.63 -13.72 11.60
N GLU A 30 -43.20 -14.58 12.43
CA GLU A 30 -43.07 -16.04 12.29
C GLU A 30 -43.60 -16.58 10.96
N LYS A 31 -44.68 -15.98 10.45
CA LYS A 31 -45.26 -16.35 9.14
C LYS A 31 -44.34 -15.92 8.00
N VAL A 32 -43.83 -14.68 8.05
CA VAL A 32 -42.92 -14.14 7.02
C VAL A 32 -41.58 -14.87 7.07
N ARG A 33 -41.05 -15.20 8.25
CA ARG A 33 -39.83 -15.99 8.44
C ARG A 33 -39.88 -17.31 7.64
N LYS A 34 -40.94 -18.06 7.74
CA LYS A 34 -41.18 -19.31 6.99
C LYS A 34 -41.33 -19.10 5.48
N THR A 35 -41.54 -17.88 5.03
CA THR A 35 -41.71 -17.54 3.63
C THR A 35 -40.39 -17.07 3.00
N ILE A 36 -39.45 -16.54 3.80
CA ILE A 36 -38.16 -16.04 3.33
C ILE A 36 -37.27 -17.20 2.83
N LEU A 37 -37.12 -18.23 3.62
CA LEU A 37 -36.32 -19.41 3.28
C LEU A 37 -37.23 -20.64 3.12
N ILE A 38 -36.93 -21.46 2.11
CA ILE A 38 -37.53 -22.78 1.93
C ILE A 38 -36.41 -23.82 1.86
N ASN A 39 -36.42 -24.77 2.74
CA ASN A 39 -35.36 -25.80 2.85
C ASN A 39 -33.95 -25.22 2.98
N GLY A 40 -33.81 -24.13 3.72
CA GLY A 40 -32.51 -23.43 3.93
C GLY A 40 -32.03 -22.55 2.79
N ALA A 41 -32.77 -22.44 1.71
CA ALA A 41 -32.44 -21.57 0.56
C ALA A 41 -33.45 -20.43 0.42
N LEU A 42 -33.00 -19.30 -0.15
CA LEU A 42 -33.88 -18.17 -0.44
C LEU A 42 -35.05 -18.61 -1.33
N ASN A 43 -36.26 -18.26 -0.92
CA ASN A 43 -37.48 -18.56 -1.69
C ASN A 43 -37.49 -17.72 -2.98
N ALA A 44 -37.20 -18.35 -4.10
CA ALA A 44 -37.17 -17.69 -5.41
C ALA A 44 -38.50 -16.99 -5.77
N LYS A 45 -39.62 -17.38 -5.18
CA LYS A 45 -40.94 -16.78 -5.47
C LYS A 45 -41.11 -15.38 -4.88
N ILE A 46 -40.30 -14.99 -3.88
CA ILE A 46 -40.36 -13.64 -3.28
C ILE A 46 -39.42 -12.65 -3.97
N VAL A 47 -38.47 -13.14 -4.73
CA VAL A 47 -37.46 -12.29 -5.40
C VAL A 47 -38.14 -11.34 -6.38
N GLY A 48 -37.88 -10.02 -6.19
CA GLY A 48 -38.46 -8.97 -7.04
C GLY A 48 -39.98 -8.74 -6.87
N GLN A 49 -40.65 -9.40 -5.94
CA GLN A 49 -42.08 -9.23 -5.70
C GLN A 49 -42.38 -7.98 -4.85
N LYS A 50 -43.62 -7.49 -4.94
CA LYS A 50 -44.11 -6.40 -4.09
C LYS A 50 -44.32 -6.89 -2.65
N ALA A 51 -44.16 -6.00 -1.67
CA ALA A 51 -44.34 -6.30 -0.25
C ALA A 51 -45.76 -6.88 0.05
N ALA A 52 -46.81 -6.36 -0.54
CA ALA A 52 -48.15 -6.87 -0.38
C ALA A 52 -48.29 -8.32 -0.87
N THR A 53 -47.70 -8.67 -2.00
CA THR A 53 -47.72 -10.04 -2.56
C THR A 53 -46.96 -10.99 -1.62
N ILE A 54 -45.83 -10.57 -1.07
CA ILE A 54 -45.05 -11.41 -0.11
C ILE A 54 -45.85 -11.61 1.19
N ALA A 55 -46.52 -10.54 1.65
CA ALA A 55 -47.36 -10.65 2.84
C ALA A 55 -48.52 -11.66 2.61
N GLU A 56 -49.19 -11.59 1.46
CA GLU A 56 -50.22 -12.54 1.08
C GLU A 56 -49.69 -13.98 1.03
N MET A 57 -48.54 -14.21 0.43
CA MET A 57 -47.86 -15.52 0.41
C MET A 57 -47.54 -16.03 1.82
N ALA A 58 -47.27 -15.15 2.77
CA ALA A 58 -47.02 -15.46 4.18
C ALA A 58 -48.33 -15.61 4.99
N GLY A 59 -49.49 -15.35 4.41
CA GLY A 59 -50.77 -15.31 5.12
C GLY A 59 -50.87 -14.15 6.12
N VAL A 60 -50.33 -12.99 5.75
CA VAL A 60 -50.35 -11.74 6.51
C VAL A 60 -51.16 -10.70 5.70
N THR A 61 -52.15 -10.08 6.35
CA THR A 61 -52.94 -9.03 5.74
C THR A 61 -52.31 -7.67 5.99
N VAL A 62 -51.96 -6.95 4.92
CA VAL A 62 -51.39 -5.61 4.96
C VAL A 62 -52.18 -4.65 4.03
N PRO A 63 -52.08 -3.34 4.25
CA PRO A 63 -52.61 -2.37 3.28
C PRO A 63 -52.07 -2.57 1.88
N ALA A 64 -52.91 -2.39 0.85
CA ALA A 64 -52.52 -2.64 -0.53
C ALA A 64 -51.35 -1.75 -1.01
N GLU A 65 -51.23 -0.55 -0.43
CA GLU A 65 -50.17 0.43 -0.70
C GLU A 65 -48.83 0.10 0.01
N THR A 66 -48.79 -1.00 0.77
CA THR A 66 -47.55 -1.39 1.50
C THR A 66 -46.39 -1.60 0.53
N LYS A 67 -45.31 -0.86 0.75
CA LYS A 67 -44.08 -0.88 -0.07
C LYS A 67 -43.01 -1.75 0.53
N ILE A 68 -42.92 -1.82 1.88
CA ILE A 68 -41.85 -2.50 2.62
C ILE A 68 -42.45 -3.19 3.83
N LEU A 69 -42.06 -4.44 4.07
CA LEU A 69 -42.33 -5.17 5.33
C LEU A 69 -41.11 -5.05 6.23
N ILE A 70 -41.27 -4.69 7.49
CA ILE A 70 -40.17 -4.58 8.47
C ILE A 70 -40.43 -5.54 9.61
N GLY A 71 -39.53 -6.50 9.82
CA GLY A 71 -39.48 -7.38 10.97
C GLY A 71 -38.49 -6.87 12.01
N GLU A 72 -38.97 -6.56 13.24
CA GLU A 72 -38.08 -6.27 14.35
C GLU A 72 -37.62 -7.60 14.94
N VAL A 73 -36.35 -7.96 14.73
CA VAL A 73 -35.71 -9.22 15.20
C VAL A 73 -34.49 -8.92 16.07
N GLU A 74 -34.10 -9.88 16.88
CA GLU A 74 -33.04 -9.69 17.87
C GLU A 74 -31.69 -10.24 17.40
N SER A 75 -31.71 -11.45 16.80
CA SER A 75 -30.50 -12.13 16.35
C SER A 75 -30.04 -11.63 14.99
N VAL A 76 -28.73 -11.35 14.88
CA VAL A 76 -28.01 -11.07 13.63
C VAL A 76 -27.31 -12.30 13.09
N ASP A 77 -27.40 -13.43 13.77
CA ASP A 77 -26.80 -14.70 13.36
C ASP A 77 -27.48 -15.23 12.11
N ILE A 78 -26.73 -15.91 11.26
CA ILE A 78 -27.24 -16.44 9.98
C ILE A 78 -28.34 -17.51 10.15
N SER A 79 -28.51 -18.05 11.34
CA SER A 79 -29.65 -18.91 11.64
C SER A 79 -31.01 -18.19 11.73
N GLU A 80 -30.98 -16.84 11.79
CA GLU A 80 -32.18 -16.01 11.71
C GLU A 80 -32.50 -15.72 10.24
N GLU A 81 -33.66 -16.13 9.74
CA GLU A 81 -34.04 -15.96 8.33
C GLU A 81 -34.08 -14.49 7.88
N PHE A 82 -34.40 -13.57 8.79
CA PHE A 82 -34.34 -12.16 8.51
C PHE A 82 -32.93 -11.60 8.37
N ALA A 83 -31.89 -12.31 8.82
CA ALA A 83 -30.51 -11.91 8.67
C ALA A 83 -29.97 -12.14 7.23
N HIS A 84 -30.62 -13.05 6.49
CA HIS A 84 -30.22 -13.33 5.11
C HIS A 84 -30.54 -12.19 4.14
N GLU A 85 -29.84 -12.15 3.00
CA GLU A 85 -30.23 -11.38 1.85
C GLU A 85 -31.56 -11.91 1.28
N LYS A 86 -32.51 -11.02 1.00
CA LYS A 86 -33.87 -11.44 0.62
C LYS A 86 -34.25 -11.05 -0.80
N LEU A 87 -33.48 -10.22 -1.46
CA LEU A 87 -33.72 -9.69 -2.81
C LEU A 87 -35.18 -9.22 -3.01
N SER A 88 -35.77 -8.67 -1.96
CA SER A 88 -37.18 -8.34 -1.85
C SER A 88 -37.42 -7.21 -0.83
N PRO A 89 -38.57 -6.52 -0.84
CA PRO A 89 -38.88 -5.45 0.08
C PRO A 89 -39.24 -5.97 1.49
N VAL A 90 -38.49 -6.90 2.02
CA VAL A 90 -38.60 -7.43 3.39
C VAL A 90 -37.33 -7.10 4.12
N LEU A 91 -37.40 -6.24 5.13
CA LEU A 91 -36.25 -5.74 5.87
C LEU A 91 -36.24 -6.26 7.31
N ALA A 92 -35.06 -6.58 7.81
CA ALA A 92 -34.83 -6.76 9.23
C ALA A 92 -34.56 -5.40 9.91
N MET A 93 -35.05 -5.25 11.11
CA MET A 93 -34.73 -4.12 11.98
C MET A 93 -34.19 -4.64 13.31
N TYR A 94 -33.02 -4.17 13.69
CA TYR A 94 -32.31 -4.54 14.93
C TYR A 94 -32.23 -3.34 15.88
N LYS A 95 -32.40 -3.61 17.16
CA LYS A 95 -32.10 -2.62 18.19
C LYS A 95 -30.66 -2.75 18.64
N ALA A 96 -30.00 -1.62 18.82
CA ALA A 96 -28.66 -1.55 19.38
C ALA A 96 -28.66 -0.79 20.71
N LYS A 97 -27.79 -1.19 21.63
CA LYS A 97 -27.63 -0.54 22.94
C LYS A 97 -26.90 0.80 22.82
N ASN A 98 -25.95 0.88 21.92
CA ASN A 98 -25.14 2.05 21.65
C ASN A 98 -24.58 1.95 20.21
N PHE A 99 -23.75 2.91 19.82
CA PHE A 99 -23.13 2.96 18.49
C PHE A 99 -22.26 1.71 18.23
N ASP A 100 -21.46 1.30 19.21
CA ASP A 100 -20.53 0.17 19.06
C ASP A 100 -21.27 -1.16 18.84
N ASP A 101 -22.35 -1.38 19.57
CA ASP A 101 -23.23 -2.53 19.37
C ASP A 101 -23.90 -2.50 17.98
N ALA A 102 -24.27 -1.31 17.50
CA ALA A 102 -24.82 -1.16 16.14
C ALA A 102 -23.79 -1.51 15.07
N VAL A 103 -22.57 -1.04 15.21
CA VAL A 103 -21.47 -1.33 14.28
C VAL A 103 -21.11 -2.82 14.31
N ALA A 104 -21.04 -3.42 15.49
CA ALA A 104 -20.76 -4.87 15.61
C ALA A 104 -21.83 -5.72 14.92
N LYS A 105 -23.12 -5.40 15.14
CA LYS A 105 -24.23 -6.07 14.45
C LYS A 105 -24.20 -5.90 12.93
N ALA A 106 -23.91 -4.69 12.46
CA ALA A 106 -23.79 -4.43 11.04
C ALA A 106 -22.59 -5.20 10.41
N ALA A 107 -21.46 -5.25 11.11
CA ALA A 107 -20.28 -5.99 10.66
C ALA A 107 -20.54 -7.50 10.57
N GLN A 108 -21.28 -8.06 11.55
CA GLN A 108 -21.68 -9.47 11.53
C GLN A 108 -22.60 -9.78 10.35
N LEU A 109 -23.62 -8.95 10.10
CA LEU A 109 -24.53 -9.12 8.97
C LEU A 109 -23.80 -9.03 7.61
N VAL A 110 -22.78 -8.17 7.51
CA VAL A 110 -21.94 -8.08 6.30
C VAL A 110 -21.04 -9.31 6.17
N ALA A 111 -20.51 -9.84 7.27
CA ALA A 111 -19.68 -11.03 7.26
C ALA A 111 -20.48 -12.27 6.79
N ASP A 112 -21.69 -12.42 7.26
CA ASP A 112 -22.56 -13.57 6.96
C ASP A 112 -23.26 -13.42 5.59
N GLY A 113 -23.64 -12.20 5.22
CA GLY A 113 -24.32 -11.91 3.95
C GLY A 113 -23.41 -11.71 2.74
N GLY A 114 -22.10 -11.62 2.97
CA GLY A 114 -21.09 -11.36 1.94
C GLY A 114 -20.48 -9.97 2.00
N TYR A 115 -19.15 -9.96 1.96
CA TYR A 115 -18.35 -8.72 1.99
C TYR A 115 -18.43 -7.91 0.69
N GLY A 116 -18.12 -6.63 0.80
CA GLY A 116 -17.69 -5.80 -0.33
C GLY A 116 -18.77 -4.97 -1.00
N HIS A 117 -20.07 -5.18 -0.75
CA HIS A 117 -21.10 -4.44 -1.45
C HIS A 117 -21.20 -2.96 -0.98
N THR A 118 -22.15 -2.62 -0.14
CA THR A 118 -22.44 -1.23 0.27
C THR A 118 -22.96 -1.18 1.69
N SER A 119 -22.55 -0.18 2.45
CA SER A 119 -23.14 0.15 3.75
C SER A 119 -23.50 1.62 3.84
N SER A 120 -24.45 1.98 4.70
CA SER A 120 -24.89 3.34 4.94
C SER A 120 -24.90 3.64 6.43
N LEU A 121 -24.40 4.82 6.78
CA LEU A 121 -24.43 5.36 8.12
C LEU A 121 -25.21 6.68 8.15
N TYR A 122 -26.23 6.75 8.96
CA TYR A 122 -26.97 7.99 9.24
C TYR A 122 -26.50 8.56 10.57
N ILE A 123 -25.82 9.70 10.51
CA ILE A 123 -25.15 10.29 11.66
C ILE A 123 -25.03 11.81 11.51
N ASN A 124 -24.84 12.52 12.62
CA ASN A 124 -24.42 13.92 12.56
C ASN A 124 -22.98 13.97 11.96
N VAL A 125 -22.80 14.75 10.93
CA VAL A 125 -21.52 14.88 10.20
C VAL A 125 -20.37 15.43 11.04
N ASN A 126 -20.66 16.01 12.20
CA ASN A 126 -19.63 16.46 13.15
C ASN A 126 -19.09 15.33 14.06
N GLU A 127 -19.69 14.14 14.02
CA GLU A 127 -19.23 12.98 14.80
C GLU A 127 -18.20 12.16 14.03
N THR A 128 -17.09 12.78 13.68
CA THR A 128 -16.04 12.22 12.82
C THR A 128 -15.43 10.93 13.38
N GLU A 129 -15.16 10.86 14.69
CA GLU A 129 -14.63 9.64 15.33
C GLU A 129 -15.52 8.42 15.13
N LYS A 130 -16.84 8.61 15.13
CA LYS A 130 -17.77 7.52 14.87
C LYS A 130 -17.82 7.13 13.40
N MET A 131 -17.68 8.11 12.50
CA MET A 131 -17.57 7.84 11.06
C MET A 131 -16.30 7.04 10.76
N ASP A 132 -15.15 7.48 11.27
CA ASP A 132 -13.86 6.80 11.11
C ASP A 132 -13.92 5.36 11.65
N LYS A 133 -14.54 5.16 12.82
CA LYS A 133 -14.73 3.83 13.39
C LYS A 133 -15.62 2.93 12.51
N PHE A 134 -16.69 3.47 11.96
CA PHE A 134 -17.57 2.74 11.06
C PHE A 134 -16.83 2.36 9.77
N GLU A 135 -16.12 3.30 9.16
CA GLU A 135 -15.32 3.10 7.96
C GLU A 135 -14.23 2.05 8.14
N ALA A 136 -13.52 2.10 9.25
CA ALA A 136 -12.47 1.13 9.57
C ALA A 136 -13.01 -0.29 9.84
N THR A 137 -14.27 -0.40 10.30
CA THR A 137 -14.86 -1.69 10.68
C THR A 137 -15.58 -2.37 9.52
N MET A 138 -16.26 -1.60 8.66
CA MET A 138 -17.12 -2.17 7.62
C MET A 138 -16.31 -2.63 6.41
N LYS A 139 -16.38 -3.91 6.09
CA LYS A 139 -15.75 -4.49 4.89
C LYS A 139 -16.64 -4.37 3.67
N THR A 140 -16.97 -3.14 3.30
CA THR A 140 -17.77 -2.79 2.12
C THR A 140 -17.03 -1.78 1.25
N CYS A 141 -17.13 -1.90 -0.07
CA CYS A 141 -16.41 -1.03 -1.02
C CYS A 141 -17.03 0.35 -1.14
N ARG A 142 -18.28 0.52 -0.67
CA ARG A 142 -18.98 1.80 -0.65
C ARG A 142 -19.54 2.03 0.73
N ILE A 143 -19.16 3.15 1.32
CA ILE A 143 -19.70 3.62 2.59
C ILE A 143 -20.37 4.96 2.30
N LEU A 144 -21.66 5.03 2.56
CA LEU A 144 -22.49 6.19 2.27
C LEU A 144 -22.90 6.85 3.59
N ILE A 145 -22.68 8.14 3.68
CA ILE A 145 -23.08 8.93 4.86
C ILE A 145 -24.37 9.66 4.55
N ASN A 146 -25.37 9.47 5.41
CA ASN A 146 -26.69 10.09 5.32
C ASN A 146 -27.41 9.87 3.99
N THR A 147 -27.12 8.76 3.34
CA THR A 147 -27.71 8.39 2.05
C THR A 147 -28.04 6.90 2.05
N PRO A 148 -29.19 6.49 1.51
CA PRO A 148 -29.57 5.09 1.43
C PRO A 148 -28.68 4.33 0.44
N SER A 149 -28.28 3.11 0.80
CA SER A 149 -27.43 2.25 -0.04
C SER A 149 -28.04 1.99 -1.42
N SER A 150 -29.36 1.84 -1.48
CA SER A 150 -30.10 1.58 -2.73
C SER A 150 -30.01 2.73 -3.75
N GLN A 151 -29.78 3.94 -3.29
CA GLN A 151 -29.67 5.12 -4.14
C GLN A 151 -28.22 5.53 -4.36
N GLY A 152 -27.46 5.71 -3.28
CA GLY A 152 -26.10 6.18 -3.37
C GLY A 152 -25.13 5.18 -3.97
N GLY A 153 -25.35 3.88 -3.79
CA GLY A 153 -24.47 2.84 -4.32
C GLY A 153 -24.37 2.84 -5.85
N ILE A 154 -25.44 3.17 -6.56
CA ILE A 154 -25.45 3.22 -8.03
C ILE A 154 -24.73 4.44 -8.62
N GLY A 155 -24.30 5.38 -7.79
CA GLY A 155 -23.49 6.53 -8.17
C GLY A 155 -24.27 7.67 -8.83
N ASP A 156 -23.62 8.78 -8.96
CA ASP A 156 -23.88 10.07 -9.63
C ASP A 156 -25.32 10.59 -9.84
N LEU A 157 -26.33 9.91 -9.36
CA LEU A 157 -27.71 10.40 -9.40
C LEU A 157 -27.99 11.49 -8.35
N TYR A 158 -27.07 11.68 -7.39
CA TYR A 158 -27.25 12.55 -6.22
C TYR A 158 -25.98 13.33 -5.86
N ASN A 159 -25.19 13.74 -6.84
CA ASN A 159 -23.92 14.48 -6.66
C ASN A 159 -22.79 13.69 -5.97
N PHE A 160 -22.73 12.39 -6.17
CA PHE A 160 -21.60 11.59 -5.72
C PHE A 160 -20.48 11.54 -6.77
N LYS A 161 -19.26 11.40 -6.31
CA LYS A 161 -18.10 11.11 -7.17
C LYS A 161 -18.03 9.64 -7.64
N LEU A 162 -19.06 8.85 -7.37
CA LEU A 162 -19.15 7.49 -7.86
C LEU A 162 -19.70 7.50 -9.29
N ALA A 163 -19.04 6.77 -10.19
CA ALA A 163 -19.53 6.60 -11.53
C ALA A 163 -20.89 5.87 -11.52
N PRO A 164 -21.89 6.30 -12.34
CA PRO A 164 -23.18 5.63 -12.37
C PRO A 164 -23.04 4.20 -12.91
N SER A 165 -23.60 3.23 -12.19
CA SER A 165 -23.59 1.81 -12.59
C SER A 165 -24.63 1.01 -11.83
N LEU A 166 -25.20 0.01 -12.50
CA LEU A 166 -26.00 -1.03 -11.86
C LEU A 166 -25.18 -2.27 -11.51
N THR A 167 -23.91 -2.34 -11.95
CA THR A 167 -22.99 -3.40 -11.61
C THR A 167 -21.93 -2.86 -10.66
N LEU A 168 -22.00 -3.31 -9.42
CA LEU A 168 -21.14 -2.81 -8.34
C LEU A 168 -20.05 -3.83 -8.02
N GLY A 169 -18.79 -3.44 -8.24
CA GLY A 169 -17.65 -4.25 -7.82
C GLY A 169 -17.57 -4.34 -6.30
N CYS A 170 -17.30 -5.53 -5.78
CA CYS A 170 -17.20 -5.80 -4.34
C CYS A 170 -15.74 -5.95 -3.85
N GLY A 171 -14.77 -5.73 -4.71
CA GLY A 171 -13.34 -5.81 -4.40
C GLY A 171 -12.89 -7.19 -3.96
N SER A 172 -11.70 -7.26 -3.41
CA SER A 172 -11.11 -8.51 -2.90
C SER A 172 -11.93 -9.13 -1.78
N TRP A 173 -12.60 -8.34 -0.95
CA TRP A 173 -13.50 -8.84 0.09
C TRP A 173 -14.66 -9.64 -0.48
N GLY A 174 -15.24 -9.22 -1.60
CA GLY A 174 -16.31 -9.93 -2.28
C GLY A 174 -15.84 -10.87 -3.40
N GLY A 175 -14.54 -11.18 -3.45
CA GLY A 175 -13.96 -12.07 -4.47
C GLY A 175 -13.94 -11.47 -5.89
N ASN A 176 -14.00 -10.14 -6.01
CA ASN A 176 -13.99 -9.44 -7.30
C ASN A 176 -12.65 -8.77 -7.58
N SER A 177 -12.31 -8.61 -8.85
CA SER A 177 -11.15 -7.85 -9.31
C SER A 177 -11.37 -6.33 -9.27
N VAL A 178 -12.63 -5.88 -9.12
CA VAL A 178 -13.04 -4.49 -9.18
C VAL A 178 -13.71 -4.10 -7.88
N SER A 179 -13.29 -3.00 -7.26
CA SER A 179 -13.86 -2.44 -6.03
C SER A 179 -14.70 -1.19 -6.24
N GLU A 180 -14.89 -0.78 -7.48
CA GLU A 180 -15.63 0.42 -7.86
C GLU A 180 -16.87 0.11 -8.71
N ASN A 181 -17.66 1.14 -9.01
CA ASN A 181 -18.81 1.00 -9.90
C ASN A 181 -18.33 0.65 -11.31
N VAL A 182 -18.81 -0.47 -11.83
CA VAL A 182 -18.34 -1.02 -13.11
C VAL A 182 -18.91 -0.19 -14.27
N GLY A 183 -18.03 0.28 -15.14
CA GLY A 183 -18.35 1.05 -16.32
C GLY A 183 -17.55 0.59 -17.54
N VAL A 184 -17.69 1.31 -18.65
CA VAL A 184 -17.05 0.99 -19.94
C VAL A 184 -15.55 0.78 -19.82
N LYS A 185 -14.87 1.53 -18.96
CA LYS A 185 -13.41 1.39 -18.73
C LYS A 185 -12.98 -0.03 -18.32
N HIS A 186 -13.86 -0.78 -17.68
CA HIS A 186 -13.57 -2.17 -17.24
C HIS A 186 -13.70 -3.20 -18.36
N LEU A 187 -14.27 -2.80 -19.48
CA LEU A 187 -14.38 -3.61 -20.70
C LEU A 187 -13.23 -3.34 -21.68
N LEU A 188 -12.39 -2.35 -21.37
CA LEU A 188 -11.28 -1.96 -22.22
C LEU A 188 -9.98 -2.65 -21.77
N ASN A 189 -9.27 -3.23 -22.73
CA ASN A 189 -7.90 -3.67 -22.52
C ASN A 189 -6.96 -2.46 -22.70
N THR A 190 -6.42 -1.96 -21.60
CA THR A 190 -5.43 -0.91 -21.64
C THR A 190 -4.06 -1.47 -21.94
N LYS A 191 -3.41 -0.95 -23.00
CA LYS A 191 -2.00 -1.22 -23.30
C LYS A 191 -1.17 -0.04 -22.85
N THR A 192 -0.16 -0.30 -22.04
CA THR A 192 0.81 0.71 -21.67
C THR A 192 1.94 0.71 -22.66
N VAL A 193 2.17 1.84 -23.33
CA VAL A 193 3.36 2.07 -24.16
C VAL A 193 4.31 2.89 -23.32
N ALA A 194 5.42 2.28 -22.91
CA ALA A 194 6.46 2.95 -22.16
C ALA A 194 7.62 3.27 -23.11
N GLU A 195 7.84 4.54 -23.37
CA GLU A 195 9.00 5.03 -24.11
C GLU A 195 10.03 5.51 -23.10
N ARG A 196 11.26 5.01 -23.26
CA ARG A 196 12.39 5.53 -22.48
C ARG A 196 12.65 6.97 -22.93
N ARG A 197 12.38 7.94 -22.06
CA ARG A 197 12.83 9.31 -22.25
C ARG A 197 14.14 9.49 -21.53
N GLU A 198 15.06 10.19 -22.15
CA GLU A 198 16.26 10.63 -21.46
C GLU A 198 15.88 11.62 -20.37
N ASN A 199 16.10 11.19 -19.14
CA ASN A 199 15.88 12.03 -17.97
C ASN A 199 17.17 12.72 -17.51
N MET A 200 18.31 12.34 -18.10
CA MET A 200 19.62 12.88 -17.75
C MET A 200 19.92 14.08 -18.63
N LEU A 201 20.00 15.25 -18.01
CA LEU A 201 20.30 16.52 -18.66
C LEU A 201 21.80 16.82 -18.70
N TRP A 202 22.61 16.00 -18.05
CA TRP A 202 24.06 16.10 -18.02
C TRP A 202 24.66 14.70 -17.76
N MET A 203 25.90 14.54 -18.21
CA MET A 203 26.72 13.35 -17.95
C MET A 203 28.08 13.82 -17.44
N ARG A 204 28.58 13.12 -16.42
CA ARG A 204 29.93 13.32 -15.90
C ARG A 204 30.72 12.03 -16.13
N THR A 205 31.87 12.16 -16.79
CA THR A 205 32.84 11.07 -16.96
C THR A 205 33.93 11.19 -15.91
N PRO A 206 34.63 10.09 -15.57
CA PRO A 206 35.85 10.16 -14.79
C PRO A 206 36.86 11.07 -15.45
N GLU A 207 37.68 11.74 -14.65
CA GLU A 207 38.76 12.63 -15.16
C GLU A 207 39.75 11.87 -16.01
N LYS A 208 40.10 10.63 -15.61
CA LYS A 208 40.98 9.72 -16.35
C LYS A 208 40.41 8.29 -16.38
N VAL A 209 40.58 7.64 -17.53
CA VAL A 209 40.26 6.21 -17.71
C VAL A 209 41.46 5.54 -18.35
N TYR A 210 42.04 4.56 -17.66
CA TYR A 210 43.12 3.73 -18.20
C TYR A 210 42.52 2.44 -18.75
N PHE A 211 42.61 2.23 -20.03
CA PHE A 211 42.01 1.12 -20.73
C PHE A 211 43.02 0.40 -21.62
N LYS A 212 43.80 -0.51 -21.06
CA LYS A 212 44.72 -1.40 -21.77
C LYS A 212 45.18 -2.52 -20.84
N LYS A 213 45.40 -3.71 -21.39
CA LYS A 213 46.05 -4.79 -20.62
C LYS A 213 47.41 -4.29 -20.06
N GLY A 214 47.60 -4.43 -18.77
CA GLY A 214 48.83 -4.02 -18.04
C GLY A 214 48.90 -2.51 -17.74
N CYS A 215 47.84 -1.73 -17.86
CA CYS A 215 47.84 -0.31 -17.52
C CYS A 215 47.82 -0.02 -16.00
N MET A 216 47.40 -0.98 -15.17
CA MET A 216 47.24 -0.74 -13.74
C MET A 216 48.53 -0.24 -13.04
N PRO A 217 49.72 -0.82 -13.24
CA PRO A 217 50.93 -0.28 -12.63
C PRO A 217 51.24 1.17 -13.03
N VAL A 218 50.96 1.52 -14.30
CA VAL A 218 51.13 2.89 -14.80
C VAL A 218 50.18 3.88 -14.17
N ALA A 219 48.92 3.45 -14.03
CA ALA A 219 47.87 4.25 -13.34
C ALA A 219 48.22 4.48 -11.86
N LEU A 220 48.76 3.45 -11.18
CA LEU A 220 49.16 3.56 -9.78
C LEU A 220 50.41 4.43 -9.56
N ASP A 221 51.36 4.43 -10.52
CA ASP A 221 52.55 5.33 -10.45
C ASP A 221 52.18 6.81 -10.30
N GLU A 222 51.09 7.24 -10.89
CA GLU A 222 50.61 8.62 -10.74
C GLU A 222 50.24 9.00 -9.31
N LEU A 223 49.81 8.05 -8.51
CA LEU A 223 49.44 8.31 -7.10
C LEU A 223 50.63 8.87 -6.30
N GLY A 224 51.81 8.29 -6.48
CA GLY A 224 53.03 8.74 -5.83
C GLY A 224 53.70 9.91 -6.57
N THR A 225 53.91 9.77 -7.89
CA THR A 225 54.75 10.67 -8.69
C THR A 225 54.10 11.99 -9.02
N VAL A 226 52.77 11.99 -9.26
CA VAL A 226 52.02 13.16 -9.69
C VAL A 226 51.15 13.73 -8.57
N MET A 227 50.42 12.85 -7.88
CA MET A 227 49.46 13.26 -6.87
C MET A 227 50.02 13.33 -5.45
N GLY A 228 51.21 12.80 -5.21
CA GLY A 228 51.89 12.83 -3.90
C GLY A 228 51.16 12.11 -2.77
N LYS A 229 50.33 11.10 -3.11
CA LYS A 229 49.54 10.32 -2.13
C LYS A 229 50.43 9.48 -1.23
N LYS A 230 50.05 9.31 0.03
CA LYS A 230 50.84 8.65 1.08
C LYS A 230 50.13 7.47 1.76
N ARG A 231 48.80 7.48 1.75
CA ARG A 231 48.00 6.51 2.52
C ARG A 231 46.82 6.01 1.66
N CYS A 232 46.90 4.72 1.29
CA CYS A 232 45.91 4.11 0.42
C CYS A 232 44.99 3.13 1.16
N PHE A 233 43.70 3.26 1.06
CA PHE A 233 42.72 2.33 1.59
C PHE A 233 42.13 1.48 0.47
N ILE A 234 42.35 0.19 0.47
CA ILE A 234 41.89 -0.75 -0.53
C ILE A 234 40.53 -1.33 -0.05
N VAL A 235 39.51 -1.31 -0.87
CA VAL A 235 38.20 -1.94 -0.60
C VAL A 235 37.97 -3.04 -1.63
N THR A 236 37.67 -4.23 -1.17
CA THR A 236 37.41 -5.39 -2.02
C THR A 236 36.52 -6.42 -1.32
N ASP A 237 36.14 -7.48 -2.00
CA ASP A 237 35.47 -8.62 -1.39
C ASP A 237 36.45 -9.70 -0.88
N SER A 238 35.95 -10.60 -0.06
CA SER A 238 36.78 -11.65 0.56
C SER A 238 37.33 -12.67 -0.43
N PHE A 239 36.67 -12.88 -1.56
CA PHE A 239 37.14 -13.80 -2.59
C PHE A 239 38.35 -13.24 -3.32
N LEU A 240 38.30 -12.00 -3.79
CA LEU A 240 39.41 -11.34 -4.49
C LEU A 240 40.61 -11.21 -3.56
N TYR A 241 40.40 -10.86 -2.30
CA TYR A 241 41.46 -10.75 -1.31
C TYR A 241 42.18 -12.10 -1.07
N LYS A 242 41.41 -13.15 -0.73
CA LYS A 242 41.96 -14.49 -0.45
C LYS A 242 42.66 -15.12 -1.65
N ASN A 243 42.24 -14.79 -2.85
CA ASN A 243 42.87 -15.28 -4.08
C ASN A 243 44.00 -14.39 -4.59
N GLY A 244 44.43 -13.39 -3.82
CA GLY A 244 45.60 -12.57 -4.11
C GLY A 244 45.45 -11.53 -5.23
N TYR A 245 44.21 -11.18 -5.60
CA TYR A 245 43.96 -10.17 -6.63
C TYR A 245 44.36 -8.76 -6.19
N THR A 246 44.44 -8.49 -4.89
CA THR A 246 44.94 -7.22 -4.34
C THR A 246 46.46 -7.12 -4.39
N LYS A 247 47.18 -8.28 -4.40
CA LYS A 247 48.63 -8.33 -4.31
C LYS A 247 49.40 -7.45 -5.31
N PRO A 248 49.05 -7.40 -6.60
CA PRO A 248 49.70 -6.50 -7.56
C PRO A 248 49.54 -5.01 -7.21
N ILE A 249 48.45 -4.62 -6.56
CA ILE A 249 48.21 -3.26 -6.10
C ILE A 249 49.10 -3.01 -4.83
N GLU A 250 49.02 -3.89 -3.87
CA GLU A 250 49.79 -3.82 -2.62
C GLU A 250 51.30 -3.73 -2.89
N ASP A 251 51.83 -4.63 -3.72
CA ASP A 251 53.24 -4.64 -4.10
C ASP A 251 53.67 -3.32 -4.78
N LYS A 252 52.79 -2.76 -5.59
CA LYS A 252 53.08 -1.49 -6.24
C LYS A 252 53.04 -0.30 -5.29
N LEU A 253 52.14 -0.30 -4.33
CA LEU A 253 52.04 0.72 -3.28
C LEU A 253 53.27 0.61 -2.34
N ASP A 254 53.72 -0.60 -1.97
CA ASP A 254 54.94 -0.83 -1.20
C ASP A 254 56.18 -0.29 -1.94
N GLN A 255 56.31 -0.60 -3.24
CA GLN A 255 57.39 -0.10 -4.06
C GLN A 255 57.50 1.45 -4.10
N MET A 256 56.31 2.13 -3.99
CA MET A 256 56.25 3.58 -3.96
C MET A 256 56.33 4.16 -2.52
N GLY A 257 56.45 3.33 -1.49
CA GLY A 257 56.44 3.77 -0.10
C GLY A 257 55.11 4.36 0.37
N ILE A 258 53.98 3.96 -0.26
CA ILE A 258 52.65 4.37 0.12
C ILE A 258 52.11 3.37 1.17
N VAL A 259 51.81 3.87 2.35
CA VAL A 259 51.24 3.03 3.43
C VAL A 259 49.82 2.63 3.00
N HIS A 260 49.50 1.34 3.13
CA HIS A 260 48.21 0.85 2.72
C HIS A 260 47.59 -0.11 3.73
N THR A 261 46.27 -0.27 3.64
CA THR A 261 45.47 -1.29 4.32
C THR A 261 44.35 -1.75 3.42
N CYS A 262 43.83 -2.95 3.68
CA CYS A 262 42.79 -3.55 2.88
C CYS A 262 41.57 -3.89 3.76
N PHE A 263 40.38 -3.42 3.37
CA PHE A 263 39.09 -3.85 3.88
C PHE A 263 38.48 -4.84 2.87
N SER A 264 38.44 -6.12 3.27
CA SER A 264 38.02 -7.22 2.39
C SER A 264 36.71 -7.88 2.78
N ASP A 265 35.92 -7.24 3.65
CA ASP A 265 34.68 -7.78 4.17
C ASP A 265 33.44 -7.13 3.46
N VAL A 266 33.52 -7.02 2.13
CA VAL A 266 32.37 -6.58 1.33
C VAL A 266 31.60 -7.81 0.86
N ALA A 267 30.35 -7.95 1.31
CA ALA A 267 29.45 -8.99 0.84
C ALA A 267 28.82 -8.61 -0.53
N PRO A 268 28.36 -9.60 -1.31
CA PRO A 268 27.42 -9.33 -2.40
C PRO A 268 26.20 -8.54 -1.86
N ASP A 269 25.73 -7.54 -2.60
CA ASP A 269 24.68 -6.63 -2.15
C ASP A 269 24.95 -6.02 -0.77
N PRO A 270 25.97 -5.13 -0.66
CA PRO A 270 26.47 -4.67 0.60
C PRO A 270 25.41 -3.94 1.43
N SER A 271 25.24 -4.35 2.67
CA SER A 271 24.34 -3.70 3.61
C SER A 271 24.90 -2.37 4.11
N LEU A 272 24.04 -1.46 4.53
CA LEU A 272 24.45 -0.21 5.20
C LEU A 272 25.30 -0.46 6.44
N ALA A 273 25.08 -1.57 7.16
CA ALA A 273 25.89 -1.95 8.32
C ALA A 273 27.35 -2.30 7.92
N SER A 274 27.56 -3.04 6.84
CA SER A 274 28.89 -3.33 6.27
C SER A 274 29.57 -2.05 5.81
N ALA A 275 28.88 -1.16 5.11
CA ALA A 275 29.43 0.12 4.69
C ALA A 275 29.85 1.01 5.88
N LYS A 276 29.04 1.06 6.95
CA LYS A 276 29.39 1.77 8.20
C LYS A 276 30.62 1.18 8.89
N ALA A 277 30.78 -0.15 8.91
CA ALA A 277 31.96 -0.80 9.46
C ALA A 277 33.23 -0.45 8.67
N GLY A 278 33.16 -0.47 7.33
CA GLY A 278 34.23 -0.06 6.46
C GLY A 278 34.58 1.43 6.58
N ALA A 279 33.56 2.30 6.66
CA ALA A 279 33.75 3.73 6.88
C ALA A 279 34.46 4.03 8.22
N LYS A 280 34.12 3.29 9.27
CA LYS A 280 34.80 3.39 10.57
C LYS A 280 36.28 2.99 10.46
N ALA A 281 36.61 1.90 9.75
CA ALA A 281 37.97 1.46 9.51
C ALA A 281 38.74 2.48 8.65
N MET A 282 38.08 3.04 7.63
CA MET A 282 38.64 4.11 6.77
C MET A 282 38.94 5.37 7.58
N THR A 283 38.03 5.81 8.44
CA THR A 283 38.24 6.97 9.32
C THR A 283 39.42 6.73 10.29
N ALA A 284 39.57 5.54 10.83
CA ALA A 284 40.68 5.22 11.72
C ALA A 284 42.05 5.16 11.00
N PHE A 285 42.02 4.84 9.69
CA PHE A 285 43.25 4.79 8.88
C PHE A 285 43.63 6.15 8.27
N GLU A 286 42.67 7.06 8.09
CA GLU A 286 42.85 8.39 7.48
C GLU A 286 43.55 8.36 6.10
N PRO A 287 42.95 7.71 5.09
CA PRO A 287 43.56 7.65 3.76
C PRO A 287 43.47 8.98 3.02
N ASP A 288 44.41 9.23 2.14
CA ASP A 288 44.40 10.27 1.12
C ASP A 288 44.07 9.69 -0.29
N CYS A 289 43.96 8.37 -0.41
CA CYS A 289 43.59 7.66 -1.60
C CYS A 289 42.77 6.40 -1.24
N ILE A 290 41.76 6.11 -2.06
CA ILE A 290 40.89 4.92 -1.93
C ILE A 290 40.93 4.16 -3.25
N ILE A 291 41.19 2.86 -3.21
CA ILE A 291 41.12 1.96 -4.37
C ILE A 291 40.01 0.95 -4.13
N ALA A 292 38.99 0.97 -4.98
CA ALA A 292 37.92 -0.01 -4.99
C ALA A 292 38.20 -1.08 -6.06
N LEU A 293 38.57 -2.27 -5.65
CA LEU A 293 38.84 -3.42 -6.52
C LEU A 293 37.69 -4.42 -6.45
N GLY A 294 36.95 -4.64 -7.54
CA GLY A 294 35.90 -5.65 -7.58
C GLY A 294 34.81 -5.39 -8.59
N GLY A 295 33.71 -6.08 -8.41
CA GLY A 295 32.45 -5.81 -9.13
C GLY A 295 31.68 -4.64 -8.55
N GLY A 296 30.44 -4.44 -8.99
CA GLY A 296 29.56 -3.35 -8.54
C GLY A 296 29.50 -3.24 -7.01
N SER A 297 29.29 -4.36 -6.30
CA SER A 297 29.19 -4.38 -4.83
C SER A 297 30.39 -3.77 -4.12
N ALA A 298 31.60 -4.09 -4.53
CA ALA A 298 32.81 -3.54 -3.93
C ALA A 298 32.97 -2.04 -4.20
N MET A 299 32.69 -1.61 -5.44
CA MET A 299 32.76 -0.20 -5.84
C MET A 299 31.68 0.64 -5.17
N ASP A 300 30.45 0.14 -5.08
CA ASP A 300 29.34 0.84 -4.43
C ASP A 300 29.57 0.98 -2.92
N ALA A 301 29.99 -0.11 -2.26
CA ALA A 301 30.38 -0.07 -0.85
C ALA A 301 31.50 0.95 -0.60
N ALA A 302 32.54 0.94 -1.43
CA ALA A 302 33.66 1.87 -1.30
C ALA A 302 33.24 3.33 -1.46
N LYS A 303 32.32 3.62 -2.39
CA LYS A 303 31.77 4.99 -2.58
C LYS A 303 30.95 5.44 -1.36
N ILE A 304 30.13 4.56 -0.81
CA ILE A 304 29.37 4.87 0.42
C ILE A 304 30.34 5.12 1.59
N MET A 305 31.35 4.27 1.77
CA MET A 305 32.38 4.45 2.78
C MET A 305 33.11 5.78 2.61
N TRP A 306 33.44 6.14 1.37
CA TRP A 306 34.10 7.39 1.03
C TRP A 306 33.25 8.61 1.39
N VAL A 307 31.95 8.60 1.06
CA VAL A 307 31.03 9.66 1.47
C VAL A 307 30.97 9.81 2.98
N MET A 308 30.81 8.70 3.72
CA MET A 308 30.81 8.72 5.19
C MET A 308 32.11 9.17 5.81
N TYR A 309 33.24 8.91 5.17
CA TYR A 309 34.55 9.35 5.61
C TYR A 309 34.76 10.86 5.42
N GLU A 310 34.38 11.38 4.26
CA GLU A 310 34.53 12.82 3.96
C GLU A 310 33.46 13.67 4.65
N HIS A 311 32.23 13.14 4.74
CA HIS A 311 31.04 13.85 5.22
C HIS A 311 30.29 12.99 6.25
N PRO A 312 30.80 12.88 7.49
CA PRO A 312 30.19 12.00 8.50
C PRO A 312 28.79 12.42 8.95
N ASP A 313 28.40 13.68 8.70
CA ASP A 313 27.11 14.22 9.08
C ASP A 313 26.01 13.99 8.04
N VAL A 314 26.34 13.34 6.93
CA VAL A 314 25.37 13.07 5.85
C VAL A 314 24.43 11.93 6.23
N ASP A 315 23.13 12.15 6.12
CA ASP A 315 22.14 11.09 6.22
C ASP A 315 22.09 10.26 4.95
N PHE A 316 22.33 8.96 5.08
CA PHE A 316 22.28 8.04 3.96
C PHE A 316 20.89 7.98 3.32
N SER A 317 19.82 8.11 4.12
CA SER A 317 18.44 8.08 3.61
C SER A 317 18.17 9.25 2.66
N ASP A 318 18.75 10.42 2.93
CA ASP A 318 18.63 11.60 2.09
C ASP A 318 19.41 11.46 0.77
N MET A 319 20.49 10.66 0.77
CA MET A 319 21.28 10.39 -0.43
C MET A 319 20.63 9.41 -1.38
N ALA A 320 19.70 8.56 -0.90
CA ALA A 320 19.00 7.61 -1.74
C ALA A 320 18.13 8.36 -2.76
N MET A 321 18.43 8.17 -4.04
CA MET A 321 17.64 8.79 -5.10
C MET A 321 16.37 7.98 -5.36
N ASP A 322 15.21 8.51 -4.97
CA ASP A 322 13.91 7.94 -5.29
C ASP A 322 13.55 8.10 -6.78
N PHE A 323 14.18 9.07 -7.46
CA PHE A 323 13.92 9.39 -8.86
C PHE A 323 15.21 9.54 -9.66
N MET A 324 15.25 8.92 -10.82
CA MET A 324 16.36 9.08 -11.77
C MET A 324 16.32 10.42 -12.50
N ASP A 325 15.19 11.11 -12.54
CA ASP A 325 15.05 12.41 -13.18
C ASP A 325 15.69 13.50 -12.31
N ILE A 326 16.74 14.13 -12.83
CA ILE A 326 17.49 15.17 -12.13
C ILE A 326 16.61 16.37 -11.72
N ARG A 327 15.53 16.64 -12.44
CA ARG A 327 14.58 17.71 -12.11
C ARG A 327 13.76 17.42 -10.85
N LYS A 328 13.70 16.14 -10.46
CA LYS A 328 13.02 15.67 -9.26
C LYS A 328 13.96 15.38 -8.10
N ARG A 329 15.26 15.67 -8.26
CA ARG A 329 16.24 15.47 -7.21
C ARG A 329 15.98 16.45 -6.08
N VAL A 330 15.75 15.91 -4.90
CA VAL A 330 15.51 16.68 -3.67
C VAL A 330 16.80 16.91 -2.92
N TYR A 331 17.76 15.96 -3.02
CA TYR A 331 19.02 16.01 -2.31
C TYR A 331 20.18 16.48 -3.20
N THR A 332 21.05 17.33 -2.67
CA THR A 332 22.29 17.77 -3.33
C THR A 332 23.47 17.02 -2.72
N PHE A 333 24.18 16.24 -3.52
CA PHE A 333 25.36 15.53 -3.05
C PHE A 333 26.46 16.51 -2.64
N PRO A 334 27.18 16.23 -1.54
CA PRO A 334 28.30 17.04 -1.12
C PRO A 334 29.44 16.96 -2.13
N LYS A 335 30.35 17.94 -2.06
CA LYS A 335 31.59 17.91 -2.87
C LYS A 335 32.49 16.82 -2.33
N MET A 336 32.90 15.89 -3.20
CA MET A 336 33.75 14.76 -2.88
C MET A 336 35.18 14.99 -3.34
N GLY A 337 36.14 14.26 -2.77
CA GLY A 337 37.54 14.24 -3.17
C GLY A 337 38.41 15.28 -2.46
N GLU A 338 37.96 15.85 -1.35
CA GLU A 338 38.74 16.82 -0.58
C GLU A 338 39.73 16.11 0.38
N LYS A 339 39.33 14.98 0.98
CA LYS A 339 40.20 14.19 1.86
C LYS A 339 40.91 13.06 1.10
N ALA A 340 40.20 12.35 0.23
CA ALA A 340 40.78 11.20 -0.47
C ALA A 340 40.40 11.16 -1.95
N TYR A 341 41.39 10.82 -2.79
CA TYR A 341 41.18 10.56 -4.21
C TYR A 341 40.63 9.13 -4.40
N PHE A 342 39.63 8.96 -5.25
CA PHE A 342 38.96 7.68 -5.45
C PHE A 342 39.33 7.04 -6.80
N ILE A 343 39.70 5.76 -6.79
CA ILE A 343 40.00 4.97 -7.97
C ILE A 343 39.12 3.72 -7.98
N ALA A 344 38.43 3.50 -9.10
CA ALA A 344 37.69 2.26 -9.35
C ALA A 344 38.52 1.32 -10.24
N VAL A 345 38.66 0.06 -9.82
CA VAL A 345 39.30 -1.02 -10.58
C VAL A 345 38.28 -2.13 -10.79
N PRO A 346 37.42 -2.05 -11.82
CA PRO A 346 36.36 -3.00 -12.03
C PRO A 346 36.87 -4.37 -12.48
N THR A 347 36.32 -5.44 -11.91
CA THR A 347 36.52 -6.83 -12.32
C THR A 347 35.36 -7.39 -13.14
N SER A 348 34.25 -6.66 -13.21
CA SER A 348 33.05 -6.97 -13.99
C SER A 348 32.70 -5.80 -14.88
N ALA A 349 32.42 -6.07 -16.16
CA ALA A 349 32.04 -5.03 -17.10
C ALA A 349 30.54 -4.71 -17.04
N GLY A 350 30.18 -3.43 -17.23
CA GLY A 350 28.81 -3.01 -17.40
C GLY A 350 27.99 -2.94 -16.10
N THR A 351 28.64 -2.80 -14.95
CA THR A 351 27.93 -2.64 -13.67
C THR A 351 27.33 -1.24 -13.49
N GLY A 352 27.92 -0.24 -14.13
CA GLY A 352 27.58 1.18 -13.95
C GLY A 352 28.05 1.76 -12.61
N SER A 353 28.83 1.01 -11.85
CA SER A 353 29.40 1.45 -10.56
C SER A 353 30.83 2.00 -10.68
N GLU A 354 31.45 1.91 -11.84
CA GLU A 354 32.79 2.45 -12.17
C GLU A 354 32.85 3.97 -12.33
#